data_2a0b825e39a6d34dd376ef0399d038f5
#
_entry.id   2a0b825e39a6d34dd376ef0399d038f5
#
_cell.length_a   1.000
_cell.length_b   1.000
_cell.length_c   1.000
_cell.angle_alpha   90.00
_cell.angle_beta   90.00
_cell.angle_gamma   90.00
#
_symmetry.space_group_name_H-M   'P 1'
#
loop_
_entity.id
_entity.type
_entity.pdbx_description
1 polymer ?
#
loop_
_entity_poly.entity_id
_entity_poly.type
_entity_poly.pdbx_seq_one_letter_code
_entity_poly.pdbx_strand_id
1 'polypeptide(L)'
;NDLDMVEEMRLASFIAKVSTSDPTAMPARQALELATIGGARAIHMSDVTGSLEPGKRADIAVLDMTGIHNQPHFHNHPDAVYSRIVYSTKSTDVSHVMCNGRWLMRERQLLTVDEDAARRDAIEVAKAIDAFVIRRESSPYNKLVLLSGVQRQESFEVQVKVPLENEAAVEALLANEAITVSRYAHYRQYDHYFLFDGGDPDADRLRYREDEFINDDGEVTQVRARLTLTGAGGREEFPNAVMLSRSRWLAAADRSLRFYQEYFAPARELRVHKDRRRWHVLYKATDFAINLDQVLEPKLPGYFLEIKARTWSRSDAERKAGLIAELLTQCGLEVDWAERREYTDIAISANKARDAAPA
;
A
#
# COMPACT_ATOMS: atom_id res chain seq x y z
N ASN A 1 -23.12 9.68 -3.68
CA ASN A 1 -23.76 10.91 -4.09
C ASN A 1 -24.61 10.64 -5.33
N ASP A 2 -25.91 10.83 -5.20
CA ASP A 2 -26.92 10.47 -6.20
C ASP A 2 -27.36 11.65 -7.09
N LEU A 3 -26.76 12.86 -6.89
CA LEU A 3 -27.05 14.09 -7.61
C LEU A 3 -28.51 14.58 -7.44
N ASP A 4 -29.16 14.26 -6.32
CA ASP A 4 -30.52 14.69 -6.00
C ASP A 4 -30.54 16.09 -5.35
N MET A 5 -30.84 17.12 -6.17
CA MET A 5 -30.91 18.51 -5.69
C MET A 5 -32.02 18.75 -4.63
N VAL A 6 -33.09 17.97 -4.63
CA VAL A 6 -34.15 18.08 -3.61
C VAL A 6 -33.63 17.57 -2.25
N GLU A 7 -32.86 16.49 -2.26
CA GLU A 7 -32.21 15.98 -1.06
C GLU A 7 -31.14 16.94 -0.56
N GLU A 8 -30.31 17.51 -1.43
CA GLU A 8 -29.28 18.48 -1.06
C GLU A 8 -29.87 19.74 -0.38
N MET A 9 -30.96 20.29 -0.92
CA MET A 9 -31.67 21.42 -0.27
C MET A 9 -32.14 21.07 1.15
N ARG A 10 -32.72 19.88 1.30
CA ARG A 10 -33.23 19.39 2.59
C ARG A 10 -32.11 19.19 3.60
N LEU A 11 -31.03 18.53 3.18
CA LEU A 11 -29.85 18.30 4.01
C LEU A 11 -29.18 19.60 4.44
N ALA A 12 -29.03 20.56 3.52
CA ALA A 12 -28.48 21.88 3.86
C ALA A 12 -29.29 22.57 4.97
N SER A 13 -30.63 22.54 4.86
CA SER A 13 -31.52 23.12 5.89
C SER A 13 -31.39 22.36 7.21
N PHE A 14 -31.35 21.03 7.23
CA PHE A 14 -31.25 20.24 8.45
C PHE A 14 -29.89 20.41 9.13
N ILE A 15 -28.80 20.39 8.36
CA ILE A 15 -27.45 20.58 8.88
C ILE A 15 -27.30 21.96 9.53
N ALA A 16 -27.82 23.01 8.88
CA ALA A 16 -27.79 24.35 9.47
C ALA A 16 -28.51 24.41 10.81
N LYS A 17 -29.69 23.80 10.95
CA LYS A 17 -30.45 23.74 12.21
C LYS A 17 -29.72 22.98 13.31
N VAL A 18 -29.14 21.85 12.98
CA VAL A 18 -28.39 21.02 13.93
C VAL A 18 -27.09 21.70 14.37
N SER A 19 -26.33 22.25 13.43
CA SER A 19 -25.03 22.86 13.73
C SER A 19 -25.14 24.13 14.58
N THR A 20 -26.23 24.86 14.43
CA THR A 20 -26.48 26.10 15.21
C THR A 20 -27.35 25.86 16.46
N SER A 21 -27.93 24.66 16.61
CA SER A 21 -28.97 24.36 17.62
C SER A 21 -30.16 25.32 17.54
N ASP A 22 -30.44 25.87 16.35
CA ASP A 22 -31.53 26.82 16.09
C ASP A 22 -32.47 26.25 15.04
N PRO A 23 -33.73 25.91 15.39
CA PRO A 23 -34.72 25.36 14.47
C PRO A 23 -35.15 26.35 13.37
N THR A 24 -34.85 27.64 13.55
CA THR A 24 -35.16 28.69 12.57
C THR A 24 -34.05 28.94 11.57
N ALA A 25 -32.85 28.38 11.79
CA ALA A 25 -31.74 28.52 10.87
C ALA A 25 -32.08 27.94 9.48
N MET A 26 -31.71 28.63 8.43
CA MET A 26 -31.94 28.26 7.03
C MET A 26 -33.40 27.76 6.81
N PRO A 27 -34.40 28.64 6.83
CA PRO A 27 -35.77 28.27 6.52
C PRO A 27 -35.90 27.76 5.09
N ALA A 28 -36.99 27.02 4.80
CA ALA A 28 -37.20 26.37 3.52
C ALA A 28 -37.07 27.32 2.32
N ARG A 29 -37.57 28.52 2.40
CA ARG A 29 -37.43 29.54 1.37
C ARG A 29 -35.96 29.83 1.05
N GLN A 30 -35.14 30.01 2.07
CA GLN A 30 -33.70 30.25 1.87
C GLN A 30 -32.99 29.06 1.27
N ALA A 31 -33.33 27.83 1.65
CA ALA A 31 -32.79 26.62 1.06
C ALA A 31 -33.13 26.52 -0.44
N LEU A 32 -34.37 26.83 -0.84
CA LEU A 32 -34.75 26.88 -2.26
C LEU A 32 -34.04 28.02 -3.00
N GLU A 33 -33.90 29.20 -2.37
CA GLU A 33 -33.15 30.31 -2.96
C GLU A 33 -31.67 29.95 -3.20
N LEU A 34 -31.03 29.20 -2.30
CA LEU A 34 -29.66 28.71 -2.51
C LEU A 34 -29.56 27.76 -3.72
N ALA A 35 -30.53 26.87 -3.90
CA ALA A 35 -30.57 25.92 -5.00
C ALA A 35 -30.94 26.56 -6.37
N THR A 36 -31.40 27.79 -6.37
CA THR A 36 -31.86 28.51 -7.58
C THR A 36 -31.04 29.77 -7.81
N ILE A 37 -31.54 30.93 -7.46
CA ILE A 37 -30.89 32.23 -7.72
C ILE A 37 -29.53 32.36 -6.93
N GLY A 38 -29.40 31.77 -5.77
CA GLY A 38 -28.17 31.75 -5.01
C GLY A 38 -27.07 30.95 -5.72
N GLY A 39 -27.41 29.77 -6.23
CA GLY A 39 -26.52 28.97 -7.08
C GLY A 39 -26.11 29.73 -8.37
N ALA A 40 -27.07 30.35 -9.03
CA ALA A 40 -26.81 31.18 -10.23
C ALA A 40 -25.85 32.35 -9.92
N ARG A 41 -25.97 33.01 -8.75
CA ARG A 41 -25.04 34.04 -8.30
C ARG A 41 -23.64 33.49 -8.06
N ALA A 42 -23.52 32.33 -7.46
CA ALA A 42 -22.24 31.69 -7.16
C ALA A 42 -21.41 31.40 -8.43
N ILE A 43 -22.07 31.12 -9.54
CA ILE A 43 -21.43 30.88 -10.84
C ILE A 43 -21.52 32.09 -11.80
N HIS A 44 -21.85 33.27 -11.29
CA HIS A 44 -21.94 34.53 -12.04
C HIS A 44 -22.97 34.48 -13.22
N MET A 45 -24.08 33.78 -13.07
CA MET A 45 -25.14 33.63 -14.05
C MET A 45 -26.51 34.16 -13.59
N SER A 46 -26.57 34.92 -12.50
CA SER A 46 -27.83 35.40 -11.94
C SER A 46 -28.62 36.33 -12.86
N ASP A 47 -27.97 37.00 -13.81
CA ASP A 47 -28.63 37.84 -14.83
C ASP A 47 -29.26 37.02 -15.94
N VAL A 48 -28.89 35.75 -16.05
CA VAL A 48 -29.26 34.87 -17.15
C VAL A 48 -30.27 33.81 -16.71
N THR A 49 -30.14 33.29 -15.46
CA THR A 49 -30.95 32.18 -14.94
C THR A 49 -31.14 32.26 -13.43
N GLY A 50 -31.80 31.28 -12.82
CA GLY A 50 -31.99 31.13 -11.38
C GLY A 50 -33.29 31.76 -10.86
N SER A 51 -34.01 32.47 -11.67
CA SER A 51 -35.35 33.01 -11.35
C SER A 51 -36.22 33.07 -12.61
N LEU A 52 -37.55 33.05 -12.41
CA LEU A 52 -38.55 33.16 -13.48
C LEU A 52 -38.87 34.63 -13.74
N GLU A 53 -38.10 35.28 -14.58
CA GLU A 53 -38.23 36.70 -14.93
C GLU A 53 -38.18 36.90 -16.44
N PRO A 54 -38.97 37.85 -17.00
CA PRO A 54 -38.85 38.20 -18.40
C PRO A 54 -37.46 38.61 -18.79
N GLY A 55 -36.93 38.02 -19.87
CA GLY A 55 -35.58 38.28 -20.39
C GLY A 55 -34.54 37.27 -19.92
N LYS A 56 -34.82 36.44 -18.91
CA LYS A 56 -33.97 35.32 -18.53
C LYS A 56 -34.25 34.05 -19.33
N ARG A 57 -33.31 33.12 -19.29
CA ARG A 57 -33.47 31.82 -19.94
C ARG A 57 -34.61 31.04 -19.27
N ALA A 58 -35.33 30.29 -20.04
CA ALA A 58 -36.36 29.39 -19.54
C ALA A 58 -35.69 28.07 -19.05
N ASP A 59 -35.08 28.15 -17.87
CA ASP A 59 -34.57 27.00 -17.12
C ASP A 59 -35.58 26.69 -16.03
N ILE A 60 -36.46 25.71 -16.27
CA ILE A 60 -37.66 25.48 -15.49
C ILE A 60 -37.79 24.01 -15.13
N ALA A 61 -37.99 23.71 -13.84
CA ALA A 61 -38.44 22.41 -13.38
C ALA A 61 -39.89 22.49 -12.89
N VAL A 62 -40.74 21.55 -13.34
CA VAL A 62 -42.16 21.45 -12.92
C VAL A 62 -42.28 20.27 -11.94
N LEU A 63 -42.83 20.54 -10.77
CA LEU A 63 -43.07 19.57 -9.72
C LEU A 63 -44.54 19.16 -9.69
N ASP A 64 -44.77 17.85 -9.72
CA ASP A 64 -46.10 17.27 -9.49
C ASP A 64 -46.25 17.00 -7.98
N MET A 65 -47.03 17.85 -7.32
CA MET A 65 -47.22 17.80 -5.88
C MET A 65 -48.52 17.07 -5.47
N THR A 66 -49.07 16.22 -6.33
CA THR A 66 -50.30 15.46 -6.08
C THR A 66 -50.07 14.22 -5.22
N GLY A 67 -48.81 13.74 -5.12
CA GLY A 67 -48.45 12.56 -4.34
C GLY A 67 -48.85 12.66 -2.87
N ILE A 68 -49.14 11.50 -2.23
CA ILE A 68 -49.59 11.41 -0.86
C ILE A 68 -48.64 12.05 0.16
N HIS A 69 -47.34 11.98 -0.10
CA HIS A 69 -46.27 12.57 0.73
C HIS A 69 -46.27 14.11 0.69
N ASN A 70 -46.92 14.71 -0.29
CA ASN A 70 -47.10 16.14 -0.42
C ASN A 70 -48.43 16.65 0.19
N GLN A 71 -49.24 15.78 0.74
CA GLN A 71 -50.56 16.11 1.35
C GLN A 71 -50.50 16.15 2.86
N PRO A 72 -51.38 16.94 3.54
CA PRO A 72 -52.32 17.89 2.99
C PRO A 72 -51.70 19.23 2.56
N HIS A 73 -52.39 20.00 1.75
CA HIS A 73 -52.00 21.36 1.38
C HIS A 73 -52.47 22.36 2.44
N PHE A 74 -51.54 23.16 2.96
CA PHE A 74 -51.85 24.29 3.84
C PHE A 74 -51.87 25.58 3.03
N HIS A 75 -52.99 26.29 3.02
CA HIS A 75 -53.18 27.49 2.21
C HIS A 75 -53.04 28.80 2.97
N ASN A 76 -52.97 28.71 4.31
CA ASN A 76 -53.08 29.91 5.17
C ASN A 76 -51.72 30.56 5.44
N HIS A 77 -50.62 30.00 4.97
CA HIS A 77 -49.29 30.56 5.18
C HIS A 77 -48.58 30.76 3.84
N PRO A 78 -48.07 31.96 3.54
CA PRO A 78 -47.47 32.26 2.23
C PRO A 78 -46.22 31.40 1.92
N ASP A 79 -45.49 30.96 2.98
CA ASP A 79 -44.30 30.15 2.86
C ASP A 79 -44.57 28.63 2.88
N ALA A 80 -45.84 28.19 2.98
CA ALA A 80 -46.18 26.76 2.99
C ALA A 80 -45.70 26.00 1.77
N VAL A 81 -45.68 26.64 0.61
CA VAL A 81 -45.19 26.05 -0.64
C VAL A 81 -43.68 25.73 -0.57
N TYR A 82 -42.90 26.62 0.00
CA TYR A 82 -41.45 26.40 0.16
C TYR A 82 -41.15 25.22 1.06
N SER A 83 -41.86 25.14 2.19
CA SER A 83 -41.73 24.01 3.14
C SER A 83 -42.09 22.67 2.48
N ARG A 84 -43.10 22.64 1.62
CA ARG A 84 -43.47 21.43 0.88
C ARG A 84 -42.40 21.06 -0.15
N ILE A 85 -41.91 22.01 -0.92
CA ILE A 85 -40.83 21.77 -1.87
C ILE A 85 -39.60 21.20 -1.18
N VAL A 86 -39.14 21.82 -0.08
CA VAL A 86 -37.88 21.43 0.54
C VAL A 86 -38.01 20.15 1.38
N TYR A 87 -39.12 20.02 2.17
CA TYR A 87 -39.21 18.95 3.17
C TYR A 87 -40.04 17.74 2.74
N SER A 88 -40.97 17.90 1.80
CA SER A 88 -41.89 16.82 1.39
C SER A 88 -41.63 16.30 0.00
N THR A 89 -41.33 17.17 -0.97
CA THR A 89 -41.12 16.80 -2.37
C THR A 89 -39.90 15.90 -2.54
N LYS A 90 -39.95 14.99 -3.48
CA LYS A 90 -38.87 14.11 -3.91
C LYS A 90 -38.44 14.49 -5.33
N SER A 91 -37.20 14.14 -5.71
CA SER A 91 -36.74 14.33 -7.10
C SER A 91 -37.63 13.62 -8.11
N THR A 92 -38.25 12.49 -7.75
CA THR A 92 -39.19 11.74 -8.56
C THR A 92 -40.52 12.49 -8.84
N ASP A 93 -40.78 13.58 -8.09
CA ASP A 93 -41.96 14.44 -8.34
C ASP A 93 -41.71 15.45 -9.47
N VAL A 94 -40.48 15.59 -9.96
CA VAL A 94 -40.17 16.41 -11.13
C VAL A 94 -40.79 15.75 -12.37
N SER A 95 -41.74 16.42 -12.97
CA SER A 95 -42.50 15.90 -14.13
C SER A 95 -41.95 16.41 -15.45
N HIS A 96 -41.45 17.66 -15.49
CA HIS A 96 -40.93 18.28 -16.72
C HIS A 96 -39.68 19.10 -16.36
N VAL A 97 -38.73 19.13 -17.28
CA VAL A 97 -37.52 19.96 -17.19
C VAL A 97 -37.25 20.64 -18.53
N MET A 98 -37.02 21.93 -18.45
CA MET A 98 -36.65 22.77 -19.58
C MET A 98 -35.32 23.48 -19.28
N CYS A 99 -34.43 23.55 -20.23
CA CYS A 99 -33.21 24.33 -20.16
C CYS A 99 -33.08 25.21 -21.40
N ASN A 100 -32.89 26.50 -21.18
CA ASN A 100 -32.82 27.50 -22.22
C ASN A 100 -33.98 27.39 -23.27
N GLY A 101 -35.20 27.11 -22.78
CA GLY A 101 -36.40 26.93 -23.58
C GLY A 101 -36.52 25.58 -24.34
N ARG A 102 -35.56 24.68 -24.17
CA ARG A 102 -35.58 23.33 -24.76
C ARG A 102 -35.98 22.30 -23.71
N TRP A 103 -36.94 21.45 -24.05
CA TRP A 103 -37.33 20.33 -23.21
C TRP A 103 -36.22 19.30 -23.09
N LEU A 104 -35.81 18.99 -21.88
CA LEU A 104 -34.90 17.89 -21.55
C LEU A 104 -35.67 16.68 -21.05
N MET A 105 -36.75 16.91 -20.31
CA MET A 105 -37.66 15.88 -19.80
C MET A 105 -39.11 16.38 -19.95
N ARG A 106 -40.00 15.48 -20.31
CA ARG A 106 -41.44 15.77 -20.42
C ARG A 106 -42.23 14.53 -19.95
N GLU A 107 -43.22 14.76 -19.07
CA GLU A 107 -44.02 13.67 -18.51
C GLU A 107 -43.15 12.54 -17.91
N ARG A 108 -42.07 12.92 -17.20
CA ARG A 108 -41.07 12.04 -16.63
C ARG A 108 -40.26 11.21 -17.63
N GLN A 109 -40.30 11.52 -18.89
CA GLN A 109 -39.51 10.88 -19.95
C GLN A 109 -38.34 11.79 -20.36
N LEU A 110 -37.10 11.31 -20.26
CA LEU A 110 -35.93 12.01 -20.77
C LEU A 110 -35.95 12.02 -22.30
N LEU A 111 -35.72 13.20 -22.88
CA LEU A 111 -35.75 13.40 -24.35
C LEU A 111 -34.34 13.46 -24.97
N THR A 112 -33.32 13.57 -24.13
CA THR A 112 -31.94 13.81 -24.56
C THR A 112 -30.97 12.70 -24.16
N VAL A 113 -31.41 11.76 -23.33
CA VAL A 113 -30.61 10.63 -22.85
C VAL A 113 -31.44 9.35 -23.01
N ASP A 114 -30.83 8.30 -23.57
CA ASP A 114 -31.35 6.95 -23.52
C ASP A 114 -30.97 6.33 -22.17
N GLU A 115 -31.94 6.27 -21.24
CA GLU A 115 -31.69 5.78 -19.87
C GLU A 115 -31.29 4.30 -19.85
N ASP A 116 -31.81 3.48 -20.76
CA ASP A 116 -31.47 2.07 -20.82
C ASP A 116 -30.06 1.86 -21.36
N ALA A 117 -29.64 2.65 -22.33
CA ALA A 117 -28.24 2.64 -22.77
C ALA A 117 -27.30 3.09 -21.65
N ALA A 118 -27.60 4.23 -21.01
CA ALA A 118 -26.80 4.75 -19.92
C ALA A 118 -26.68 3.74 -18.74
N ARG A 119 -27.78 3.03 -18.44
CA ARG A 119 -27.76 1.98 -17.40
C ARG A 119 -26.89 0.80 -17.80
N ARG A 120 -26.94 0.35 -19.04
CA ARG A 120 -26.06 -0.73 -19.54
C ARG A 120 -24.60 -0.32 -19.47
N ASP A 121 -24.27 0.89 -19.92
CA ASP A 121 -22.89 1.40 -19.89
C ASP A 121 -22.36 1.52 -18.45
N ALA A 122 -23.18 1.99 -17.52
CA ALA A 122 -22.82 2.07 -16.10
C ALA A 122 -22.53 0.68 -15.50
N ILE A 123 -23.30 -0.34 -15.87
CA ILE A 123 -23.07 -1.72 -15.42
C ILE A 123 -21.72 -2.25 -15.96
N GLU A 124 -21.39 -1.98 -17.22
CA GLU A 124 -20.11 -2.43 -17.77
C GLU A 124 -18.93 -1.70 -17.13
N VAL A 125 -19.06 -0.40 -16.85
CA VAL A 125 -18.04 0.36 -16.09
C VAL A 125 -17.88 -0.21 -14.68
N ALA A 126 -18.97 -0.53 -13.98
CA ALA A 126 -18.93 -1.14 -12.66
C ALA A 126 -18.20 -2.48 -12.68
N LYS A 127 -18.48 -3.36 -13.65
CA LYS A 127 -17.74 -4.62 -13.82
C LYS A 127 -16.24 -4.41 -14.06
N ALA A 128 -15.88 -3.39 -14.86
CA ALA A 128 -14.49 -3.07 -15.12
C ALA A 128 -13.78 -2.56 -13.85
N ILE A 129 -14.47 -1.76 -13.03
CA ILE A 129 -13.96 -1.30 -11.72
C ILE A 129 -13.77 -2.47 -10.78
N ASP A 130 -14.75 -3.37 -10.65
CA ASP A 130 -14.66 -4.57 -9.82
C ASP A 130 -13.47 -5.44 -10.22
N ALA A 131 -13.31 -5.70 -11.52
CA ALA A 131 -12.17 -6.46 -12.04
C ALA A 131 -10.83 -5.76 -11.78
N PHE A 132 -10.79 -4.43 -11.83
CA PHE A 132 -9.61 -3.65 -11.48
C PHE A 132 -9.28 -3.75 -9.98
N VAL A 133 -10.28 -3.59 -9.10
CA VAL A 133 -10.13 -3.68 -7.65
C VAL A 133 -9.65 -5.06 -7.25
N ILE A 134 -10.28 -6.12 -7.77
CA ILE A 134 -9.87 -7.51 -7.50
C ILE A 134 -8.40 -7.74 -7.90
N ARG A 135 -7.99 -7.32 -9.10
CA ARG A 135 -6.58 -7.43 -9.54
C ARG A 135 -5.63 -6.64 -8.67
N ARG A 136 -6.03 -5.46 -8.24
CA ARG A 136 -5.24 -4.60 -7.37
C ARG A 136 -5.08 -5.19 -5.98
N GLU A 137 -6.15 -5.70 -5.38
CA GLU A 137 -6.12 -6.29 -4.04
C GLU A 137 -5.39 -7.63 -3.99
N SER A 138 -5.32 -8.37 -5.10
CA SER A 138 -4.63 -9.66 -5.14
C SER A 138 -3.10 -9.54 -5.15
N SER A 139 -2.55 -8.36 -5.47
CA SER A 139 -1.09 -8.21 -5.48
C SER A 139 -0.50 -8.19 -4.06
N PRO A 140 0.63 -8.89 -3.82
CA PRO A 140 1.30 -8.88 -2.52
C PRO A 140 1.63 -7.46 -2.03
N TYR A 141 2.00 -6.56 -2.94
CA TYR A 141 2.29 -5.16 -2.63
C TYR A 141 1.06 -4.42 -2.07
N ASN A 142 -0.08 -4.53 -2.75
CA ASN A 142 -1.29 -3.83 -2.31
C ASN A 142 -1.82 -4.39 -0.99
N LYS A 143 -1.79 -5.71 -0.82
CA LYS A 143 -2.09 -6.36 0.46
C LYS A 143 -1.17 -5.85 1.57
N LEU A 144 0.13 -5.67 1.29
CA LEU A 144 1.08 -5.12 2.25
C LEU A 144 0.76 -3.67 2.63
N VAL A 145 0.40 -2.83 1.64
CA VAL A 145 0.02 -1.42 1.85
C VAL A 145 -1.22 -1.29 2.75
N LEU A 146 -2.19 -2.20 2.60
CA LEU A 146 -3.41 -2.21 3.41
C LEU A 146 -3.16 -2.56 4.89
N LEU A 147 -2.07 -3.25 5.21
CA LEU A 147 -1.69 -3.55 6.60
C LEU A 147 -1.17 -2.33 7.38
N SER A 148 -1.03 -1.18 6.74
CA SER A 148 -0.55 0.11 7.27
C SER A 148 0.96 0.23 7.51
N GLY A 149 1.45 1.48 7.54
CA GLY A 149 2.83 1.78 7.95
C GLY A 149 3.94 1.31 7.00
N VAL A 150 3.62 1.02 5.74
CA VAL A 150 4.63 0.60 4.75
C VAL A 150 5.60 1.72 4.44
N GLN A 151 6.88 1.47 4.69
CA GLN A 151 7.98 2.36 4.33
C GLN A 151 8.70 1.83 3.10
N ARG A 152 8.83 2.66 2.07
CA ARG A 152 9.70 2.36 0.93
C ARG A 152 11.15 2.66 1.32
N GLN A 153 12.02 1.69 1.13
CA GLN A 153 13.45 1.83 1.35
C GLN A 153 14.19 1.30 0.13
N GLU A 154 14.94 2.14 -0.55
CA GLU A 154 15.89 1.68 -1.54
C GLU A 154 17.17 1.25 -0.83
N SER A 155 17.70 0.10 -1.21
CA SER A 155 18.89 -0.49 -0.62
C SER A 155 19.87 -0.84 -1.73
N PHE A 156 21.01 -0.16 -1.68
CA PHE A 156 22.18 -0.50 -2.48
C PHE A 156 23.20 -1.09 -1.51
N GLU A 157 23.50 -2.37 -1.66
CA GLU A 157 24.42 -3.08 -0.77
C GLU A 157 25.49 -3.80 -1.62
N VAL A 158 26.74 -3.61 -1.26
CA VAL A 158 27.85 -4.46 -1.73
C VAL A 158 28.06 -5.54 -0.68
N GLN A 159 28.09 -6.79 -1.10
CA GLN A 159 28.24 -7.91 -0.19
C GLN A 159 29.08 -9.02 -0.76
N VAL A 160 29.67 -9.80 0.13
CA VAL A 160 30.28 -11.12 -0.15
C VAL A 160 29.76 -12.11 0.89
N LYS A 161 29.65 -13.37 0.50
CA LYS A 161 29.33 -14.47 1.39
C LYS A 161 30.31 -15.60 1.13
N VAL A 162 30.95 -16.11 2.18
CA VAL A 162 31.95 -17.18 2.10
C VAL A 162 31.58 -18.30 3.05
N PRO A 163 31.53 -19.56 2.58
CA PRO A 163 31.32 -20.71 3.48
C PRO A 163 32.58 -20.93 4.34
N LEU A 164 32.37 -21.26 5.60
CA LEU A 164 33.42 -21.54 6.58
C LEU A 164 33.17 -22.89 7.26
N GLU A 165 34.23 -23.61 7.55
CA GLU A 165 34.14 -24.83 8.36
C GLU A 165 33.94 -24.53 9.86
N ASN A 166 34.55 -23.43 10.35
CA ASN A 166 34.52 -23.00 11.74
C ASN A 166 34.58 -21.47 11.86
N GLU A 167 34.59 -20.95 13.07
CA GLU A 167 34.51 -19.51 13.38
C GLU A 167 35.89 -18.81 13.36
N ALA A 168 37.00 -19.53 13.29
CA ALA A 168 38.35 -19.01 13.51
C ALA A 168 38.70 -17.81 12.59
N ALA A 169 38.24 -17.83 11.36
CA ALA A 169 38.46 -16.71 10.40
C ALA A 169 37.76 -15.40 10.86
N VAL A 170 36.59 -15.50 11.47
CA VAL A 170 35.88 -14.33 11.99
C VAL A 170 36.50 -13.82 13.28
N GLU A 171 36.96 -14.73 14.15
CA GLU A 171 37.70 -14.37 15.36
C GLU A 171 39.01 -13.63 15.02
N ALA A 172 39.77 -14.13 14.07
CA ALA A 172 41.00 -13.49 13.58
C ALA A 172 40.68 -12.09 12.96
N LEU A 173 39.60 -11.97 12.21
CA LEU A 173 39.17 -10.70 11.64
C LEU A 173 38.85 -9.67 12.74
N LEU A 174 38.07 -10.07 13.74
CA LEU A 174 37.65 -9.18 14.83
C LEU A 174 38.80 -8.83 15.81
N ALA A 175 39.85 -9.64 15.88
CA ALA A 175 41.05 -9.37 16.66
C ALA A 175 42.02 -8.37 15.99
N ASN A 176 41.76 -7.98 14.73
CA ASN A 176 42.60 -7.05 14.01
C ASN A 176 42.47 -5.62 14.57
N GLU A 177 43.56 -5.00 14.97
CA GLU A 177 43.61 -3.63 15.52
C GLU A 177 43.09 -2.56 14.60
N ALA A 178 43.08 -2.79 13.27
CA ALA A 178 42.53 -1.87 12.28
C ALA A 178 40.99 -1.87 12.23
N ILE A 179 40.34 -2.78 12.95
CA ILE A 179 38.88 -2.94 12.99
C ILE A 179 38.34 -2.48 14.32
N THR A 180 37.43 -1.53 14.30
CA THR A 180 36.72 -1.09 15.51
C THR A 180 35.31 -1.63 15.52
N VAL A 181 34.98 -2.49 16.48
CA VAL A 181 33.62 -3.00 16.68
C VAL A 181 32.78 -1.91 17.37
N SER A 182 31.73 -1.43 16.70
CA SER A 182 30.82 -0.42 17.24
C SER A 182 29.57 -1.01 17.88
N ARG A 183 29.14 -2.19 17.44
CA ARG A 183 27.95 -2.86 17.95
C ARG A 183 28.02 -4.36 17.67
N TYR A 184 27.54 -5.14 18.63
CA TYR A 184 27.31 -6.58 18.49
C TYR A 184 25.85 -6.93 18.73
N ALA A 185 25.34 -7.97 18.05
CA ALA A 185 24.04 -8.56 18.30
C ALA A 185 24.04 -10.03 17.89
N HIS A 186 23.50 -10.87 18.76
CA HIS A 186 23.24 -12.27 18.50
C HIS A 186 21.73 -12.51 18.42
N TYR A 187 21.26 -13.21 17.39
CA TYR A 187 19.85 -13.51 17.27
C TYR A 187 19.59 -14.71 16.37
N ARG A 188 18.55 -15.48 16.71
CA ARG A 188 17.96 -16.48 15.84
C ARG A 188 17.04 -15.75 14.86
N GLN A 189 17.17 -16.10 13.60
CA GLN A 189 16.42 -15.45 12.51
C GLN A 189 15.59 -16.47 11.78
N TYR A 190 14.27 -16.25 11.78
CA TYR A 190 13.27 -17.09 11.12
C TYR A 190 12.71 -16.34 9.92
N ASP A 191 13.12 -16.73 8.72
CA ASP A 191 12.66 -16.17 7.47
C ASP A 191 11.63 -17.12 6.82
N HIS A 192 10.41 -16.61 6.58
CA HIS A 192 9.38 -17.26 5.80
C HIS A 192 9.17 -16.46 4.52
N TYR A 193 9.54 -17.03 3.38
CA TYR A 193 9.36 -16.42 2.07
C TYR A 193 8.07 -16.94 1.44
N PHE A 194 7.16 -16.03 1.14
CA PHE A 194 5.89 -16.32 0.49
C PHE A 194 6.08 -16.21 -1.02
N LEU A 195 5.84 -17.30 -1.73
CA LEU A 195 5.94 -17.42 -3.17
C LEU A 195 4.54 -17.49 -3.77
N PHE A 196 4.28 -16.68 -4.80
CA PHE A 196 2.97 -16.54 -5.43
C PHE A 196 2.97 -17.15 -6.83
N ASP A 197 1.82 -17.68 -7.29
CA ASP A 197 1.68 -18.21 -8.64
C ASP A 197 1.73 -17.08 -9.68
N GLY A 198 2.46 -17.33 -10.78
CA GLY A 198 2.61 -16.37 -11.88
C GLY A 198 3.54 -15.19 -11.61
N GLY A 199 4.12 -15.10 -10.42
CA GLY A 199 5.17 -14.13 -10.09
C GLY A 199 6.56 -14.64 -10.51
N ASP A 200 7.44 -13.72 -10.92
CA ASP A 200 8.85 -14.01 -11.04
C ASP A 200 9.42 -14.27 -9.64
N PRO A 201 9.92 -15.47 -9.31
CA PRO A 201 10.51 -15.76 -8.00
C PRO A 201 11.65 -14.83 -7.62
N ASP A 202 12.28 -14.19 -8.61
CA ASP A 202 13.38 -13.26 -8.42
C ASP A 202 12.92 -11.80 -8.31
N ALA A 203 11.68 -11.47 -8.75
CA ALA A 203 11.16 -10.11 -8.80
C ALA A 203 10.43 -9.71 -7.52
N ASP A 204 9.47 -10.49 -7.05
CA ASP A 204 8.57 -10.13 -5.95
C ASP A 204 8.61 -11.15 -4.82
N ARG A 205 9.51 -10.95 -3.86
CA ARG A 205 9.64 -11.81 -2.69
C ARG A 205 9.05 -11.13 -1.45
N LEU A 206 7.93 -11.61 -1.00
CA LEU A 206 7.40 -11.23 0.32
C LEU A 206 7.99 -12.13 1.38
N ARG A 207 8.61 -11.54 2.38
CA ARG A 207 9.22 -12.25 3.50
C ARG A 207 8.63 -11.77 4.82
N TYR A 208 8.12 -12.69 5.62
CA TYR A 208 7.95 -12.51 7.05
C TYR A 208 9.27 -12.91 7.72
N ARG A 209 9.79 -12.05 8.59
CA ARG A 209 11.00 -12.30 9.37
C ARG A 209 10.72 -12.06 10.83
N GLU A 210 11.13 -13.02 11.64
CA GLU A 210 11.20 -12.90 13.09
C GLU A 210 12.66 -13.00 13.52
N ASP A 211 13.12 -12.03 14.30
CA ASP A 211 14.45 -11.97 14.92
C ASP A 211 14.28 -12.11 16.45
N GLU A 212 14.73 -13.21 17.05
CA GLU A 212 14.82 -13.41 18.48
C GLU A 212 16.21 -12.99 18.95
N PHE A 213 16.32 -11.88 19.64
CA PHE A 213 17.60 -11.40 20.19
C PHE A 213 17.96 -12.19 21.44
N ILE A 214 19.20 -12.63 21.50
CA ILE A 214 19.74 -13.56 22.52
C ILE A 214 20.81 -12.83 23.31
N ASN A 215 20.75 -12.95 24.65
CA ASN A 215 21.82 -12.50 25.56
C ASN A 215 22.94 -13.55 25.69
N ASP A 216 23.98 -13.23 26.46
CA ASP A 216 25.13 -14.10 26.68
C ASP A 216 24.75 -15.39 27.41
N ASP A 217 23.64 -15.39 28.16
CA ASP A 217 23.10 -16.56 28.86
C ASP A 217 22.25 -17.47 27.96
N GLY A 218 22.04 -17.09 26.69
CA GLY A 218 21.26 -17.83 25.72
C GLY A 218 19.74 -17.59 25.80
N GLU A 219 19.30 -16.61 26.61
CA GLU A 219 17.89 -16.27 26.79
C GLU A 219 17.42 -15.25 25.74
N VAL A 220 16.17 -15.38 25.32
CA VAL A 220 15.53 -14.42 24.39
C VAL A 220 15.14 -13.16 25.16
N THR A 221 15.74 -12.04 24.80
CA THR A 221 15.50 -10.74 25.44
C THR A 221 14.48 -9.89 24.69
N GLN A 222 14.38 -10.07 23.39
CA GLN A 222 13.48 -9.32 22.51
C GLN A 222 13.11 -10.14 21.28
N VAL A 223 11.87 -10.04 20.85
CA VAL A 223 11.42 -10.55 19.56
C VAL A 223 10.99 -9.39 18.69
N ARG A 224 11.45 -9.38 17.44
CA ARG A 224 11.06 -8.37 16.47
C ARG A 224 10.61 -9.04 15.18
N ALA A 225 9.36 -8.81 14.79
CA ALA A 225 8.83 -9.30 13.55
C ALA A 225 8.62 -8.17 12.53
N ARG A 226 8.82 -8.50 11.24
CA ARG A 226 8.62 -7.55 10.14
C ARG A 226 8.30 -8.26 8.82
N LEU A 227 7.54 -7.56 7.99
CA LEU A 227 7.32 -7.91 6.60
C LEU A 227 8.29 -7.14 5.71
N THR A 228 8.80 -7.79 4.69
CA THR A 228 9.63 -7.15 3.65
C THR A 228 9.18 -7.66 2.30
N LEU A 229 8.66 -6.79 1.47
CA LEU A 229 8.48 -7.06 0.05
C LEU A 229 9.70 -6.53 -0.68
N THR A 230 10.38 -7.40 -1.42
CA THR A 230 11.53 -7.05 -2.25
C THR A 230 11.07 -7.07 -3.69
N GLY A 231 11.13 -5.93 -4.36
CA GLY A 231 10.83 -5.84 -5.79
C GLY A 231 12.01 -6.30 -6.66
N ALA A 232 11.78 -6.34 -7.96
CA ALA A 232 12.80 -6.63 -8.95
C ALA A 232 14.05 -5.79 -8.70
N GLY A 233 15.20 -6.43 -8.61
CA GLY A 233 16.46 -5.79 -8.31
C GLY A 233 17.44 -5.89 -9.46
N GLY A 234 18.29 -4.88 -9.59
CA GLY A 234 19.51 -5.00 -10.38
C GLY A 234 20.57 -5.76 -9.59
N ARG A 235 21.23 -6.70 -10.24
CA ARG A 235 22.42 -7.36 -9.73
C ARG A 235 23.60 -6.99 -10.63
N GLU A 236 24.63 -6.43 -10.04
CA GLU A 236 25.88 -6.15 -10.74
C GLU A 236 27.00 -6.91 -10.04
N GLU A 237 27.78 -7.67 -10.79
CA GLU A 237 28.87 -8.45 -10.25
C GLU A 237 30.19 -7.68 -10.42
N PHE A 238 30.91 -7.51 -9.32
CA PHE A 238 32.27 -7.04 -9.29
C PHE A 238 33.22 -8.25 -9.12
N PRO A 239 34.49 -8.13 -9.47
CA PRO A 239 35.45 -9.22 -9.26
C PRO A 239 35.45 -9.75 -7.82
N ASN A 240 35.26 -8.85 -6.83
CA ASN A 240 35.44 -9.14 -5.42
C ASN A 240 34.13 -9.13 -4.60
N ALA A 241 33.00 -8.80 -5.20
CA ALA A 241 31.73 -8.70 -4.49
C ALA A 241 30.55 -8.63 -5.45
N VAL A 242 29.34 -8.76 -4.91
CA VAL A 242 28.09 -8.57 -5.64
C VAL A 242 27.41 -7.31 -5.11
N MET A 243 27.06 -6.39 -6.00
CA MET A 243 26.20 -5.27 -5.67
C MET A 243 24.74 -5.68 -5.88
N LEU A 244 23.94 -5.49 -4.86
CA LEU A 244 22.49 -5.69 -4.92
C LEU A 244 21.79 -4.34 -4.84
N SER A 245 21.04 -4.02 -5.88
CA SER A 245 20.13 -2.87 -5.91
C SER A 245 18.69 -3.38 -5.84
N ARG A 246 17.98 -3.08 -4.75
CA ARG A 246 16.62 -3.58 -4.54
C ARG A 246 15.74 -2.53 -3.90
N SER A 247 14.56 -2.33 -4.49
CA SER A 247 13.48 -1.64 -3.81
C SER A 247 12.90 -2.56 -2.73
N ARG A 248 12.76 -2.04 -1.54
CA ARG A 248 12.17 -2.77 -0.41
C ARG A 248 11.02 -1.97 0.18
N TRP A 249 9.93 -2.65 0.43
CA TRP A 249 8.81 -2.11 1.20
C TRP A 249 8.78 -2.85 2.53
N LEU A 250 8.91 -2.09 3.61
CA LEU A 250 8.99 -2.61 4.97
C LEU A 250 7.71 -2.26 5.72
N ALA A 251 7.17 -3.24 6.44
CA ALA A 251 6.08 -3.05 7.38
C ALA A 251 6.39 -3.79 8.68
N ALA A 252 5.91 -3.26 9.81
CA ALA A 252 5.92 -4.00 11.06
C ALA A 252 4.98 -5.21 10.92
N ALA A 253 5.38 -6.34 11.53
CA ALA A 253 4.52 -7.52 11.65
C ALA A 253 4.01 -7.59 13.09
N ASP A 254 2.81 -7.10 13.31
CA ASP A 254 2.13 -7.01 14.61
C ASP A 254 1.11 -8.13 14.85
N ARG A 255 0.98 -9.04 13.88
CA ARG A 255 0.12 -10.21 13.92
C ARG A 255 0.95 -11.49 13.87
N SER A 256 0.33 -12.62 14.19
CA SER A 256 0.99 -13.92 14.10
C SER A 256 1.36 -14.29 12.67
N LEU A 257 2.38 -15.15 12.49
CA LEU A 257 2.74 -15.71 11.18
C LEU A 257 1.54 -16.35 10.48
N ARG A 258 0.69 -17.07 11.22
CA ARG A 258 -0.52 -17.71 10.67
C ARG A 258 -1.46 -16.69 10.04
N PHE A 259 -1.67 -15.53 10.66
CA PHE A 259 -2.47 -14.45 10.07
C PHE A 259 -1.92 -14.04 8.71
N TYR A 260 -0.60 -13.87 8.58
CA TYR A 260 0.02 -13.46 7.32
C TYR A 260 -0.03 -14.55 6.26
N GLN A 261 0.10 -15.82 6.64
CA GLN A 261 -0.08 -16.95 5.74
C GLN A 261 -1.51 -17.01 5.16
N GLU A 262 -2.52 -16.83 5.99
CA GLU A 262 -3.92 -16.79 5.56
C GLU A 262 -4.24 -15.54 4.74
N TYR A 263 -3.74 -14.37 5.16
CA TYR A 263 -4.00 -13.10 4.50
C TYR A 263 -3.35 -12.98 3.10
N PHE A 264 -2.10 -13.36 2.99
CA PHE A 264 -1.39 -13.32 1.71
C PHE A 264 -1.70 -14.54 0.82
N ALA A 265 -2.06 -15.67 1.41
CA ALA A 265 -2.38 -16.93 0.72
C ALA A 265 -1.31 -17.33 -0.32
N PRO A 266 -0.03 -17.53 0.07
CA PRO A 266 1.03 -17.89 -0.86
C PRO A 266 0.77 -19.27 -1.45
N ALA A 267 1.16 -19.47 -2.72
CA ALA A 267 1.12 -20.78 -3.36
C ALA A 267 2.13 -21.76 -2.74
N ARG A 268 3.26 -21.25 -2.31
CA ARG A 268 4.32 -22.00 -1.62
C ARG A 268 5.02 -21.12 -0.59
N GLU A 269 5.60 -21.79 0.41
CA GLU A 269 6.42 -21.14 1.44
C GLU A 269 7.81 -21.77 1.44
N LEU A 270 8.84 -20.93 1.51
CA LEU A 270 10.22 -21.34 1.69
C LEU A 270 10.72 -20.82 3.02
N ARG A 271 11.33 -21.69 3.83
CA ARG A 271 11.85 -21.35 5.15
C ARG A 271 13.36 -21.31 5.14
N VAL A 272 13.91 -20.29 5.79
CA VAL A 272 15.34 -20.18 6.05
C VAL A 272 15.52 -19.75 7.49
N HIS A 273 15.95 -20.70 8.34
CA HIS A 273 16.24 -20.42 9.74
C HIS A 273 17.74 -20.44 9.98
N LYS A 274 18.24 -19.49 10.73
CA LYS A 274 19.66 -19.38 11.03
C LYS A 274 19.93 -18.76 12.39
N ASP A 275 20.99 -19.20 13.00
CA ASP A 275 21.63 -18.52 14.09
C ASP A 275 22.59 -17.49 13.50
N ARG A 276 22.49 -16.22 13.90
CA ARG A 276 23.27 -15.11 13.36
C ARG A 276 23.93 -14.31 14.43
N ARG A 277 25.23 -14.23 14.38
CA ARG A 277 26.02 -13.25 15.11
C ARG A 277 26.40 -12.10 14.17
N ARG A 278 26.14 -10.88 14.58
CA ARG A 278 26.38 -9.68 13.75
C ARG A 278 27.22 -8.68 14.51
N TRP A 279 28.27 -8.21 13.84
CA TRP A 279 29.09 -7.08 14.26
C TRP A 279 28.95 -5.94 13.28
N HIS A 280 28.75 -4.74 13.78
CA HIS A 280 28.95 -3.52 13.03
C HIS A 280 30.34 -3.03 13.31
N VAL A 281 31.12 -2.82 12.27
CA VAL A 281 32.54 -2.48 12.40
C VAL A 281 32.90 -1.30 11.52
N LEU A 282 33.86 -0.51 12.00
CA LEU A 282 34.49 0.55 11.24
C LEU A 282 35.86 0.05 10.78
N TYR A 283 36.10 0.07 9.46
CA TYR A 283 37.39 -0.24 8.84
C TYR A 283 37.71 0.79 7.77
N LYS A 284 38.89 1.46 7.86
CA LYS A 284 39.30 2.54 6.94
C LYS A 284 38.21 3.57 6.70
N ALA A 285 37.63 4.10 7.78
CA ALA A 285 36.52 5.07 7.76
C ALA A 285 35.28 4.60 6.98
N THR A 286 35.05 3.31 6.90
CA THR A 286 33.89 2.71 6.22
C THR A 286 33.19 1.74 7.18
N ASP A 287 31.86 1.90 7.28
CA ASP A 287 31.02 1.00 8.08
C ASP A 287 30.72 -0.29 7.32
N PHE A 288 30.97 -1.41 7.97
CA PHE A 288 30.61 -2.74 7.50
C PHE A 288 29.71 -3.46 8.49
N ALA A 289 28.84 -4.31 8.01
CA ALA A 289 28.17 -5.32 8.79
C ALA A 289 28.82 -6.68 8.48
N ILE A 290 29.39 -7.30 9.47
CA ILE A 290 29.94 -8.66 9.44
C ILE A 290 28.92 -9.57 10.09
N ASN A 291 28.47 -10.61 9.38
CA ASN A 291 27.57 -11.62 9.91
C ASN A 291 28.26 -12.97 9.86
N LEU A 292 28.12 -13.73 10.94
CA LEU A 292 28.43 -15.15 10.95
C LEU A 292 27.10 -15.89 11.12
N ASP A 293 26.73 -16.64 10.09
CA ASP A 293 25.47 -17.38 10.00
C ASP A 293 25.70 -18.88 10.08
N GLN A 294 25.02 -19.54 10.99
CA GLN A 294 24.80 -20.97 10.93
C GLN A 294 23.38 -21.23 10.42
N VAL A 295 23.25 -21.89 9.27
CA VAL A 295 21.93 -22.15 8.66
C VAL A 295 21.37 -23.46 9.23
N LEU A 296 20.25 -23.35 9.93
CA LEU A 296 19.61 -24.44 10.66
C LEU A 296 18.49 -25.11 9.81
N GLU A 297 17.81 -24.32 8.96
CA GLU A 297 16.80 -24.83 8.04
C GLU A 297 16.91 -24.06 6.68
N PRO A 298 17.16 -24.77 5.55
CA PRO A 298 17.59 -26.18 5.52
C PRO A 298 18.95 -26.33 6.23
N LYS A 299 19.16 -27.46 6.88
CA LYS A 299 20.41 -27.69 7.61
C LYS A 299 21.60 -27.71 6.61
N LEU A 300 22.49 -26.73 6.76
CA LEU A 300 23.72 -26.64 5.96
C LEU A 300 24.94 -26.87 6.87
N PRO A 301 26.02 -27.50 6.34
CA PRO A 301 27.23 -27.70 7.12
C PRO A 301 27.99 -26.39 7.33
N GLY A 302 28.71 -26.29 8.46
CA GLY A 302 29.58 -25.17 8.80
C GLY A 302 28.83 -23.85 9.00
N TYR A 303 29.52 -22.78 8.62
CA TYR A 303 29.05 -21.40 8.79
C TYR A 303 29.14 -20.63 7.46
N PHE A 304 28.53 -19.45 7.41
CA PHE A 304 28.72 -18.48 6.34
C PHE A 304 29.15 -17.13 6.94
N LEU A 305 30.29 -16.65 6.50
CA LEU A 305 30.69 -15.26 6.71
C LEU A 305 30.03 -14.39 5.64
N GLU A 306 29.26 -13.38 6.05
CA GLU A 306 28.70 -12.39 5.14
C GLU A 306 29.23 -11.01 5.55
N ILE A 307 29.99 -10.36 4.67
CA ILE A 307 30.47 -8.98 4.84
C ILE A 307 29.70 -8.09 3.88
N LYS A 308 29.10 -7.00 4.39
CA LYS A 308 28.34 -6.09 3.57
C LYS A 308 28.46 -4.64 4.00
N ALA A 309 28.32 -3.74 3.03
CA ALA A 309 28.29 -2.30 3.22
C ALA A 309 27.19 -1.67 2.37
N ARG A 310 26.54 -0.63 2.89
CA ARG A 310 25.65 0.21 2.08
C ARG A 310 26.48 1.02 1.10
N THR A 311 25.93 1.25 -0.09
CA THR A 311 26.58 2.06 -1.12
C THR A 311 25.54 2.98 -1.78
N TRP A 312 26.01 4.07 -2.38
CA TRP A 312 25.15 5.07 -3.01
C TRP A 312 25.52 5.32 -4.48
N SER A 313 26.65 4.80 -4.93
CA SER A 313 27.09 4.93 -6.31
C SER A 313 27.95 3.75 -6.74
N ARG A 314 28.14 3.60 -8.04
CA ARG A 314 29.01 2.56 -8.60
C ARG A 314 30.46 2.69 -8.12
N SER A 315 31.00 3.88 -8.15
CA SER A 315 32.38 4.16 -7.68
C SER A 315 32.56 3.83 -6.19
N ASP A 316 31.57 4.16 -5.34
CA ASP A 316 31.59 3.81 -3.92
C ASP A 316 31.45 2.28 -3.73
N ALA A 317 30.66 1.60 -4.61
CA ALA A 317 30.54 0.16 -4.60
C ALA A 317 31.86 -0.54 -4.94
N GLU A 318 32.56 -0.08 -5.99
CA GLU A 318 33.87 -0.61 -6.39
C GLU A 318 34.92 -0.43 -5.28
N ARG A 319 34.96 0.76 -4.66
CA ARG A 319 35.84 1.03 -3.52
C ARG A 319 35.55 0.08 -2.35
N LYS A 320 34.28 -0.09 -1.99
CA LYS A 320 33.87 -0.97 -0.87
C LYS A 320 34.09 -2.44 -1.19
N ALA A 321 33.91 -2.87 -2.45
CA ALA A 321 34.26 -4.21 -2.88
C ALA A 321 35.77 -4.50 -2.70
N GLY A 322 36.62 -3.53 -3.01
CA GLY A 322 38.05 -3.62 -2.74
C GLY A 322 38.36 -3.77 -1.25
N LEU A 323 37.71 -2.98 -0.37
CA LEU A 323 37.86 -3.11 1.08
C LEU A 323 37.33 -4.44 1.62
N ILE A 324 36.27 -4.98 1.07
CA ILE A 324 35.77 -6.33 1.40
C ILE A 324 36.83 -7.39 1.07
N ALA A 325 37.47 -7.29 -0.11
CA ALA A 325 38.53 -8.22 -0.50
C ALA A 325 39.73 -8.15 0.46
N GLU A 326 40.13 -6.95 0.90
CA GLU A 326 41.17 -6.78 1.92
C GLU A 326 40.78 -7.46 3.24
N LEU A 327 39.54 -7.27 3.72
CA LEU A 327 39.02 -7.89 4.94
C LEU A 327 39.05 -9.43 4.83
N LEU A 328 38.67 -9.99 3.67
CA LEU A 328 38.77 -11.45 3.44
C LEU A 328 40.20 -11.93 3.47
N THR A 329 41.11 -11.25 2.80
CA THR A 329 42.55 -11.60 2.80
C THR A 329 43.14 -11.59 4.23
N GLN A 330 42.73 -10.64 5.08
CA GLN A 330 43.14 -10.56 6.48
C GLN A 330 42.69 -11.76 7.33
N CYS A 331 41.61 -12.42 6.93
CA CYS A 331 41.19 -13.68 7.58
C CYS A 331 41.70 -14.93 6.85
N GLY A 332 42.58 -14.80 5.90
CA GLY A 332 43.11 -15.95 5.13
C GLY A 332 42.11 -16.57 4.16
N LEU A 333 41.09 -15.79 3.74
CA LEU A 333 40.05 -16.24 2.82
C LEU A 333 40.28 -15.63 1.45
N GLU A 334 39.98 -16.40 0.41
CA GLU A 334 40.05 -15.95 -0.98
C GLU A 334 38.66 -15.59 -1.49
N VAL A 335 38.60 -14.55 -2.32
CA VAL A 335 37.34 -14.08 -2.93
C VAL A 335 36.71 -15.13 -3.83
N ASP A 336 37.53 -15.98 -4.45
CA ASP A 336 37.07 -17.07 -5.34
C ASP A 336 36.24 -18.13 -4.59
N TRP A 337 36.32 -18.17 -3.26
CA TRP A 337 35.49 -19.04 -2.40
C TRP A 337 34.09 -18.48 -2.16
N ALA A 338 33.77 -17.33 -2.72
CA ALA A 338 32.50 -16.65 -2.46
C ALA A 338 31.30 -17.44 -3.01
N GLU A 339 30.31 -17.70 -2.15
CA GLU A 339 29.00 -18.20 -2.52
C GLU A 339 28.16 -17.06 -3.09
N ARG A 340 27.86 -17.11 -4.36
CA ARG A 340 27.13 -16.06 -5.07
C ARG A 340 25.63 -16.20 -5.00
N ARG A 341 25.10 -17.37 -4.59
CA ARG A 341 23.66 -17.62 -4.44
C ARG A 341 23.15 -17.01 -3.15
N GLU A 342 21.90 -16.60 -3.17
CA GLU A 342 21.21 -16.21 -1.95
C GLU A 342 20.81 -17.44 -1.12
N TYR A 343 20.49 -17.24 0.17
CA TYR A 343 20.02 -18.34 1.01
C TYR A 343 18.74 -18.99 0.47
N THR A 344 17.89 -18.21 -0.21
CA THR A 344 16.68 -18.72 -0.90
C THR A 344 17.04 -19.69 -2.02
N ASP A 345 18.07 -19.40 -2.81
CA ASP A 345 18.50 -20.24 -3.93
C ASP A 345 19.13 -21.54 -3.43
N ILE A 346 19.91 -21.42 -2.34
CA ILE A 346 20.51 -22.59 -1.66
C ILE A 346 19.40 -23.46 -1.07
N ALA A 347 18.38 -22.86 -0.44
CA ALA A 347 17.25 -23.58 0.15
C ALA A 347 16.38 -24.25 -0.90
N ILE A 348 16.12 -23.60 -2.05
CA ILE A 348 15.40 -24.20 -3.18
C ILE A 348 16.16 -25.42 -3.71
N SER A 349 17.49 -25.30 -3.87
CA SER A 349 18.33 -26.39 -4.34
C SER A 349 18.35 -27.58 -3.36
N ALA A 350 18.45 -27.30 -2.06
CA ALA A 350 18.42 -28.32 -1.01
C ALA A 350 17.08 -29.05 -0.93
N ASN A 351 15.96 -28.34 -1.08
CA ASN A 351 14.62 -28.95 -1.09
C ASN A 351 14.42 -29.85 -2.33
N LYS A 352 14.86 -29.40 -3.51
CA LYS A 352 14.82 -30.21 -4.73
C LYS A 352 15.63 -31.51 -4.59
N ALA A 353 16.80 -31.45 -3.97
CA ALA A 353 17.62 -32.62 -3.72
C ALA A 353 16.98 -33.61 -2.74
N ARG A 354 16.26 -33.10 -1.75
CA ARG A 354 15.51 -33.92 -0.78
C ARG A 354 14.31 -34.64 -1.41
N ASP A 355 13.58 -33.92 -2.28
CA ASP A 355 12.40 -34.47 -2.98
C ASP A 355 12.79 -35.49 -4.09
N ALA A 356 14.04 -35.45 -4.56
CA ALA A 356 14.59 -36.35 -5.54
C ALA A 356 15.29 -37.59 -4.94
N ALA A 357 15.51 -37.64 -3.61
CA ALA A 357 16.11 -38.78 -2.94
C ALA A 357 15.06 -39.91 -2.82
N PRO A 358 15.36 -41.15 -3.28
CA PRO A 358 14.46 -42.28 -3.11
C PRO A 358 14.29 -42.60 -1.60
N ALA A 359 13.05 -42.92 -1.22
CA ALA A 359 12.66 -43.27 0.15
C ALA A 359 13.32 -44.58 0.62
#